data_a2532e661e0f54bb88883b729f8fef1e
#
_entry.id   a2532e661e0f54bb88883b729f8fef1e
#
_cell.length_a   1.000
_cell.length_b   1.000
_cell.length_c   1.000
_cell.angle_alpha   90.00
_cell.angle_beta   90.00
_cell.angle_gamma   90.00
#
_symmetry.space_group_name_H-M   'P 1'
#
loop_
_entity.id
_entity.type
_entity.pdbx_description
1 polymer ?
#
loop_
_entity_poly.entity_id
_entity_poly.type
_entity_poly.pdbx_seq_one_letter_code
_entity_poly.pdbx_strand_id
1 'polypeptide(L)'
;MRALRQQDEEAGMHIIRRMLYYRGGQTAEDVRERYFLSEKMTEELLDKLCRCKHAVEDQGVYYHEKLYERAREGHIRSLRSHAVTQPASHYAALMASRAVVPSTSEEQLREAMERGCRKPCPVRFWENVYFARRVERYGGSYLDRLLAQC
;
A
#
# COMPACT_ATOMS: atom_id res chain seq x y z
N MET A 1 8.41 -42.09 1.04
CA MET A 1 7.38 -41.40 1.85
C MET A 1 7.40 -39.85 1.74
N ARG A 2 8.53 -39.14 1.73
CA ARG A 2 8.54 -37.66 1.52
C ARG A 2 7.96 -37.23 0.17
N ALA A 3 8.31 -37.90 -0.93
CA ALA A 3 7.83 -37.53 -2.27
C ALA A 3 6.30 -37.68 -2.45
N LEU A 4 5.70 -38.74 -1.88
CA LEU A 4 4.25 -38.91 -1.90
C LEU A 4 3.50 -37.81 -1.13
N ARG A 5 4.00 -37.43 0.06
CA ARG A 5 3.40 -36.32 0.85
C ARG A 5 3.49 -34.99 0.12
N GLN A 6 4.57 -34.74 -0.61
CA GLN A 6 4.77 -33.50 -1.37
C GLN A 6 3.81 -33.40 -2.57
N GLN A 7 3.58 -34.52 -3.26
CA GLN A 7 2.58 -34.61 -4.32
C GLN A 7 1.15 -34.40 -3.80
N ASP A 8 0.81 -34.96 -2.64
CA ASP A 8 -0.50 -34.77 -2.00
C ASP A 8 -0.71 -33.30 -1.56
N GLU A 9 0.31 -32.65 -1.05
CA GLU A 9 0.25 -31.23 -0.68
C GLU A 9 0.08 -30.32 -1.90
N GLU A 10 0.81 -30.54 -2.98
CA GLU A 10 0.67 -29.77 -4.22
C GLU A 10 -0.70 -29.93 -4.83
N ALA A 11 -1.23 -31.16 -4.85
CA ALA A 11 -2.59 -31.43 -5.29
C ALA A 11 -3.63 -30.72 -4.41
N GLY A 12 -3.45 -30.74 -3.10
CA GLY A 12 -4.29 -30.02 -2.14
C GLY A 12 -4.31 -28.51 -2.38
N MET A 13 -3.13 -27.90 -2.54
CA MET A 13 -3.01 -26.48 -2.85
C MET A 13 -3.71 -26.12 -4.17
N HIS A 14 -3.54 -26.95 -5.20
CA HIS A 14 -4.16 -26.74 -6.51
C HIS A 14 -5.69 -26.77 -6.43
N ILE A 15 -6.24 -27.72 -5.68
CA ILE A 15 -7.69 -27.87 -5.48
C ILE A 15 -8.25 -26.67 -4.73
N ILE A 16 -7.61 -26.26 -3.62
CA ILE A 16 -8.06 -25.12 -2.82
C ILE A 16 -7.96 -23.82 -3.63
N ARG A 17 -6.84 -23.60 -4.34
CA ARG A 17 -6.67 -22.44 -5.21
C ARG A 17 -7.77 -22.35 -6.27
N ARG A 18 -8.10 -23.47 -6.90
CA ARG A 18 -9.19 -23.55 -7.88
C ARG A 18 -10.54 -23.24 -7.24
N MET A 19 -10.80 -23.73 -6.04
CA MET A 19 -12.02 -23.42 -5.30
C MET A 19 -12.14 -21.91 -5.03
N LEU A 20 -11.08 -21.29 -4.51
CA LEU A 20 -11.04 -19.85 -4.26
C LEU A 20 -11.28 -19.03 -5.54
N TYR A 21 -10.79 -19.52 -6.68
CA TYR A 21 -11.01 -18.84 -7.97
C TYR A 21 -12.48 -18.86 -8.41
N TYR A 22 -13.18 -19.99 -8.22
CA TYR A 22 -14.55 -20.14 -8.72
C TYR A 22 -15.64 -19.75 -7.71
N ARG A 23 -15.35 -19.82 -6.43
CA ARG A 23 -16.32 -19.53 -5.36
C ARG A 23 -16.12 -18.17 -4.69
N GLY A 24 -14.99 -17.55 -4.89
CA GLY A 24 -14.64 -16.30 -4.22
C GLY A 24 -14.07 -16.52 -2.82
N GLY A 25 -14.28 -15.56 -1.91
CA GLY A 25 -13.76 -15.64 -0.55
C GLY A 25 -14.32 -16.83 0.23
N GLN A 26 -13.44 -17.54 0.93
CA GLN A 26 -13.79 -18.68 1.78
C GLN A 26 -13.03 -18.60 3.10
N THR A 27 -13.65 -19.02 4.18
CA THR A 27 -12.98 -19.16 5.48
C THR A 27 -12.20 -20.47 5.55
N ALA A 28 -11.29 -20.59 6.51
CA ALA A 28 -10.61 -21.87 6.75
C ALA A 28 -11.60 -23.00 7.09
N GLU A 29 -12.70 -22.65 7.77
CA GLU A 29 -13.75 -23.59 8.10
C GLU A 29 -14.50 -24.10 6.87
N ASP A 30 -14.84 -23.23 5.93
CA ASP A 30 -15.46 -23.62 4.65
C ASP A 30 -14.58 -24.61 3.85
N VAL A 31 -13.26 -24.37 3.86
CA VAL A 31 -12.28 -25.25 3.21
C VAL A 31 -12.22 -26.61 3.91
N ARG A 32 -12.15 -26.58 5.25
CA ARG A 32 -12.08 -27.77 6.11
C ARG A 32 -13.30 -28.68 5.91
N GLU A 33 -14.49 -28.10 6.02
CA GLU A 33 -15.73 -28.84 5.88
C GLU A 33 -15.91 -29.44 4.49
N ARG A 34 -15.56 -28.67 3.46
CA ARG A 34 -15.73 -29.10 2.08
C ARG A 34 -14.85 -30.26 1.68
N TYR A 35 -13.61 -30.29 2.16
CA TYR A 35 -12.62 -31.30 1.76
C TYR A 35 -12.31 -32.31 2.86
N PHE A 36 -13.04 -32.24 3.97
CA PHE A 36 -12.86 -33.12 5.13
C PHE A 36 -11.41 -33.16 5.64
N LEU A 37 -10.76 -31.99 5.60
CA LEU A 37 -9.38 -31.82 6.06
C LEU A 37 -9.32 -31.66 7.58
N SER A 38 -8.19 -32.03 8.17
CA SER A 38 -7.91 -31.66 9.56
C SER A 38 -7.61 -30.17 9.66
N GLU A 39 -7.88 -29.54 10.81
CA GLU A 39 -7.60 -28.14 11.08
C GLU A 39 -6.15 -27.77 10.74
N LYS A 40 -5.20 -28.54 11.28
CA LYS A 40 -3.78 -28.35 11.02
C LYS A 40 -3.40 -28.39 9.54
N MET A 41 -3.95 -29.35 8.78
CA MET A 41 -3.66 -29.48 7.35
C MET A 41 -4.27 -28.34 6.54
N THR A 42 -5.46 -27.86 6.93
CA THR A 42 -6.10 -26.73 6.29
C THR A 42 -5.27 -25.46 6.46
N GLU A 43 -4.82 -25.16 7.70
CA GLU A 43 -3.97 -24.03 8.00
C GLU A 43 -2.63 -24.10 7.24
N GLU A 44 -1.95 -25.25 7.25
CA GLU A 44 -0.69 -25.45 6.53
C GLU A 44 -0.83 -25.19 5.02
N LEU A 45 -1.93 -25.65 4.39
CA LEU A 45 -2.17 -25.46 2.96
C LEU A 45 -2.53 -24.01 2.62
N LEU A 46 -3.36 -23.36 3.43
CA LEU A 46 -3.74 -21.96 3.25
C LEU A 46 -2.54 -21.03 3.46
N ASP A 47 -1.74 -21.27 4.49
CA ASP A 47 -0.49 -20.53 4.73
C ASP A 47 0.49 -20.65 3.57
N LYS A 48 0.65 -21.87 3.02
CA LYS A 48 1.50 -22.09 1.83
C LYS A 48 0.98 -21.34 0.62
N LEU A 49 -0.34 -21.35 0.39
CA LEU A 49 -0.96 -20.58 -0.71
C LEU A 49 -0.70 -19.09 -0.58
N CYS A 50 -0.78 -18.54 0.63
CA CYS A 50 -0.48 -17.14 0.90
C CYS A 50 1.00 -16.83 0.71
N ARG A 51 1.92 -17.66 1.21
CA ARG A 51 3.37 -17.51 1.01
C ARG A 51 3.78 -17.56 -0.46
N CYS A 52 3.13 -18.44 -1.25
CA CYS A 52 3.34 -18.53 -2.69
C CYS A 52 2.62 -17.43 -3.49
N LYS A 53 1.95 -16.49 -2.83
CA LYS A 53 1.14 -15.43 -3.45
C LYS A 53 0.05 -15.96 -4.40
N HIS A 54 -0.53 -17.10 -4.09
CA HIS A 54 -1.64 -17.68 -4.82
C HIS A 54 -3.00 -17.42 -4.16
N ALA A 55 -2.96 -17.04 -2.89
CA ALA A 55 -4.10 -16.56 -2.12
C ALA A 55 -3.73 -15.32 -1.31
N VAL A 56 -4.74 -14.56 -0.93
CA VAL A 56 -4.64 -13.41 -0.01
C VAL A 56 -5.62 -13.65 1.11
N GLU A 57 -5.15 -13.50 2.35
CA GLU A 57 -6.00 -13.51 3.54
C GLU A 57 -6.35 -12.08 3.89
N ASP A 58 -7.63 -11.82 4.12
CA ASP A 58 -8.16 -10.54 4.57
C ASP A 58 -9.31 -10.77 5.55
N GLN A 59 -9.12 -10.36 6.79
CA GLN A 59 -10.08 -10.51 7.90
C GLN A 59 -10.58 -11.94 8.11
N GLY A 60 -9.69 -12.94 8.03
CA GLY A 60 -10.02 -14.35 8.22
C GLY A 60 -10.67 -15.02 7.02
N VAL A 61 -10.79 -14.31 5.90
CA VAL A 61 -11.31 -14.84 4.63
C VAL A 61 -10.17 -14.91 3.61
N TYR A 62 -10.08 -16.05 2.93
CA TYR A 62 -9.07 -16.32 1.92
C TYR A 62 -9.64 -16.11 0.53
N TYR A 63 -8.93 -15.38 -0.32
CA TYR A 63 -9.31 -15.06 -1.68
C TYR A 63 -8.23 -15.52 -2.67
N HIS A 64 -8.63 -15.87 -3.88
CA HIS A 64 -7.68 -16.04 -4.97
C HIS A 64 -7.02 -14.70 -5.32
N GLU A 65 -5.67 -14.66 -5.49
CA GLU A 65 -4.92 -13.43 -5.69
C GLU A 65 -5.49 -12.53 -6.80
N LYS A 66 -5.81 -13.11 -7.97
CA LYS A 66 -6.33 -12.36 -9.13
C LYS A 66 -7.72 -11.75 -8.88
N LEU A 67 -8.57 -12.44 -8.12
CA LEU A 67 -9.90 -11.93 -7.79
C LEU A 67 -9.82 -10.80 -6.78
N TYR A 68 -8.96 -10.94 -5.78
CA TYR A 68 -8.73 -9.91 -4.79
C TYR A 68 -8.16 -8.63 -5.42
N GLU A 69 -7.13 -8.75 -6.28
CA GLU A 69 -6.57 -7.62 -7.01
C GLU A 69 -7.62 -6.92 -7.89
N ARG A 70 -8.39 -7.69 -8.65
CA ARG A 70 -9.47 -7.13 -9.50
C ARG A 70 -10.54 -6.41 -8.67
N ALA A 71 -10.96 -6.97 -7.55
CA ALA A 71 -11.92 -6.36 -6.64
C ALA A 71 -11.36 -5.07 -6.04
N ARG A 72 -10.10 -5.07 -5.61
CA ARG A 72 -9.39 -3.90 -5.09
C ARG A 72 -9.27 -2.79 -6.14
N GLU A 73 -8.90 -3.13 -7.36
CA GLU A 73 -8.84 -2.16 -8.47
C GLU A 73 -10.23 -1.59 -8.79
N GLY A 74 -11.25 -2.44 -8.82
CA GLY A 74 -12.64 -2.03 -9.00
C GLY A 74 -13.12 -1.07 -7.92
N HIS A 75 -12.79 -1.36 -6.67
CA HIS A 75 -13.10 -0.49 -5.54
C HIS A 75 -12.38 0.87 -5.64
N ILE A 76 -11.08 0.88 -5.94
CA ILE A 76 -10.33 2.13 -6.16
C ILE A 76 -10.92 2.93 -7.33
N ARG A 77 -11.30 2.27 -8.42
CA ARG A 77 -11.95 2.92 -9.56
C ARG A 77 -13.29 3.53 -9.17
N SER A 78 -14.10 2.81 -8.40
CA SER A 78 -15.38 3.31 -7.86
C SER A 78 -15.16 4.54 -6.98
N LEU A 79 -14.22 4.49 -6.03
CA LEU A 79 -13.89 5.65 -5.18
C LEU A 79 -13.46 6.86 -6.02
N ARG A 80 -12.66 6.65 -7.06
CA ARG A 80 -12.22 7.73 -7.98
C ARG A 80 -13.39 8.30 -8.79
N SER A 81 -14.35 7.49 -9.21
CA SER A 81 -15.52 7.97 -9.97
C SER A 81 -16.47 8.83 -9.13
N HIS A 82 -16.45 8.66 -7.81
CA HIS A 82 -17.20 9.48 -6.86
C HIS A 82 -16.43 10.72 -6.36
N ALA A 83 -15.15 10.86 -6.77
CA ALA A 83 -14.37 12.04 -6.41
C ALA A 83 -14.93 13.29 -7.11
N VAL A 84 -15.45 14.22 -6.32
CA VAL A 84 -15.96 15.50 -6.81
C VAL A 84 -14.81 16.49 -6.92
N THR A 85 -14.69 17.14 -8.07
CA THR A 85 -13.73 18.22 -8.27
C THR A 85 -14.05 19.38 -7.32
N GLN A 86 -13.12 19.70 -6.45
CA GLN A 86 -13.29 20.81 -5.51
C GLN A 86 -12.90 22.15 -6.14
N PRO A 87 -13.50 23.26 -5.72
CA PRO A 87 -13.11 24.61 -6.14
C PRO A 87 -11.63 24.90 -5.84
N ALA A 88 -10.99 25.74 -6.64
CA ALA A 88 -9.61 26.14 -6.45
C ALA A 88 -9.35 26.76 -5.05
N SER A 89 -10.35 27.38 -4.44
CA SER A 89 -10.30 27.90 -3.07
C SER A 89 -10.07 26.82 -2.03
N HIS A 90 -10.64 25.63 -2.19
CA HIS A 90 -10.40 24.49 -1.27
C HIS A 90 -8.96 23.97 -1.41
N TYR A 91 -8.44 23.96 -2.64
CA TYR A 91 -7.03 23.61 -2.86
C TYR A 91 -6.09 24.66 -2.23
N ALA A 92 -6.40 25.93 -2.40
CA ALA A 92 -5.63 27.01 -1.76
C ALA A 92 -5.67 26.94 -0.23
N ALA A 93 -6.84 26.66 0.36
CA ALA A 93 -6.99 26.44 1.80
C ALA A 93 -6.18 25.22 2.30
N LEU A 94 -6.20 24.11 1.56
CA LEU A 94 -5.38 22.94 1.86
C LEU A 94 -3.90 23.24 1.79
N MET A 95 -3.45 23.99 0.79
CA MET A 95 -2.05 24.41 0.67
C MET A 95 -1.65 25.35 1.81
N ALA A 96 -2.52 26.28 2.19
CA ALA A 96 -2.30 27.18 3.33
C ALA A 96 -2.24 26.41 4.67
N SER A 97 -3.12 25.42 4.88
CA SER A 97 -3.10 24.60 6.10
C SER A 97 -1.84 23.71 6.22
N ARG A 98 -1.17 23.44 5.11
CA ARG A 98 0.10 22.70 5.04
C ARG A 98 1.32 23.61 4.94
N ALA A 99 1.12 24.94 4.93
CA ALA A 99 2.22 25.88 5.00
C ALA A 99 2.91 25.74 6.36
N VAL A 100 4.23 25.83 6.36
CA VAL A 100 5.02 25.82 7.59
C VAL A 100 4.86 27.15 8.27
N VAL A 101 4.56 27.16 9.58
CA VAL A 101 4.49 28.38 10.35
C VAL A 101 5.90 29.00 10.43
N PRO A 102 6.08 30.30 10.11
CA PRO A 102 7.41 30.91 10.10
C PRO A 102 8.01 30.96 11.51
N SER A 103 9.17 30.31 11.70
CA SER A 103 10.05 30.50 12.86
C SER A 103 11.38 31.12 12.39
N THR A 104 12.33 30.28 11.99
CA THR A 104 13.53 30.71 11.29
C THR A 104 13.59 30.08 9.90
N SER A 105 14.32 30.67 8.96
CA SER A 105 14.43 30.11 7.61
C SER A 105 15.02 28.70 7.59
N GLU A 106 15.91 28.37 8.54
CA GLU A 106 16.51 27.07 8.68
C GLU A 106 15.54 26.02 9.26
N GLU A 107 14.78 26.38 10.28
CA GLU A 107 13.75 25.52 10.87
C GLU A 107 12.62 25.24 9.86
N GLN A 108 12.18 26.27 9.15
CA GLN A 108 11.20 26.12 8.07
C GLN A 108 11.68 25.16 6.97
N LEU A 109 12.95 25.26 6.59
CA LEU A 109 13.53 24.37 5.58
C LEU A 109 13.58 22.93 6.09
N ARG A 110 14.02 22.71 7.32
CA ARG A 110 14.06 21.38 7.94
C ARG A 110 12.67 20.76 8.00
N GLU A 111 11.68 21.50 8.48
CA GLU A 111 10.30 21.04 8.55
C GLU A 111 9.70 20.78 7.15
N ALA A 112 10.01 21.62 6.17
CA ALA A 112 9.59 21.43 4.79
C ALA A 112 10.22 20.16 4.18
N MET A 113 11.47 19.85 4.48
CA MET A 113 12.15 18.63 4.08
C MET A 113 11.49 17.39 4.71
N GLU A 114 11.27 17.38 6.02
CA GLU A 114 10.63 16.27 6.72
C GLU A 114 9.23 15.96 6.19
N ARG A 115 8.45 16.99 5.88
CA ARG A 115 7.10 16.83 5.31
C ARG A 115 7.08 16.42 3.84
N GLY A 116 8.10 16.80 3.07
CA GLY A 116 8.12 16.66 1.62
C GLY A 116 8.85 15.44 1.08
N CYS A 117 9.91 14.99 1.74
CA CYS A 117 10.89 14.03 1.20
C CYS A 117 10.43 12.58 1.03
N ARG A 118 9.12 12.32 1.04
CA ARG A 118 8.58 10.97 0.82
C ARG A 118 8.44 10.56 -0.64
N LYS A 119 8.69 11.46 -1.59
CA LYS A 119 8.58 11.17 -3.02
C LYS A 119 9.80 11.72 -3.78
N PRO A 120 10.44 10.91 -4.61
CA PRO A 120 11.54 11.38 -5.45
C PRO A 120 11.01 12.42 -6.46
N CYS A 121 11.61 13.59 -6.45
CA CYS A 121 11.34 14.66 -7.41
C CYS A 121 12.67 15.28 -7.87
N PRO A 122 12.74 15.87 -9.07
CA PRO A 122 13.92 16.57 -9.54
C PRO A 122 14.32 17.71 -8.58
N VAL A 123 15.62 17.92 -8.39
CA VAL A 123 16.14 18.99 -7.51
C VAL A 123 15.55 20.35 -7.84
N ARG A 124 15.44 20.70 -9.11
CA ARG A 124 14.81 21.93 -9.57
C ARG A 124 13.38 22.14 -9.09
N PHE A 125 12.62 21.05 -8.92
CA PHE A 125 11.28 21.15 -8.36
C PHE A 125 11.32 21.51 -6.87
N TRP A 126 12.22 20.87 -6.12
CA TRP A 126 12.40 21.16 -4.71
C TRP A 126 12.81 22.59 -4.46
N GLU A 127 13.83 23.09 -5.15
CA GLU A 127 14.37 24.42 -4.94
C GLU A 127 13.44 25.54 -5.45
N ASN A 128 12.96 25.42 -6.70
CA ASN A 128 12.23 26.50 -7.34
C ASN A 128 10.73 26.50 -7.05
N VAL A 129 10.16 25.37 -6.62
CA VAL A 129 8.71 25.28 -6.40
C VAL A 129 8.38 24.94 -4.96
N TYR A 130 8.96 23.88 -4.40
CA TYR A 130 8.54 23.37 -3.11
C TYR A 130 9.05 24.21 -1.96
N PHE A 131 10.35 24.44 -1.87
CA PHE A 131 10.97 25.26 -0.79
C PHE A 131 10.68 26.74 -0.98
N ALA A 132 10.75 27.25 -2.20
CA ALA A 132 10.48 28.65 -2.49
C ALA A 132 9.07 29.11 -2.05
N ARG A 133 8.12 28.20 -1.96
CA ARG A 133 6.74 28.50 -1.52
C ARG A 133 6.48 28.25 -0.02
N ARG A 134 7.44 27.67 0.69
CA ARG A 134 7.27 27.24 2.09
C ARG A 134 8.27 27.85 3.06
N VAL A 135 9.39 28.30 2.55
CA VAL A 135 10.46 28.90 3.34
C VAL A 135 10.53 30.35 2.97
N GLU A 136 10.41 31.24 3.97
CA GLU A 136 10.50 32.67 3.74
C GLU A 136 11.91 33.05 3.27
N ARG A 137 11.98 33.80 2.15
CA ARG A 137 13.25 34.22 1.53
C ARG A 137 14.20 33.06 1.23
N TYR A 138 13.65 31.91 0.75
CA TYR A 138 14.45 30.75 0.41
C TYR A 138 15.58 31.10 -0.56
N GLY A 139 16.79 30.61 -0.27
CA GLY A 139 17.96 30.67 -1.15
C GLY A 139 18.70 29.34 -1.13
N GLY A 140 19.23 28.88 -2.27
CA GLY A 140 19.92 27.58 -2.38
C GLY A 140 21.04 27.35 -1.36
N SER A 141 21.72 28.44 -0.94
CA SER A 141 22.75 28.40 0.10
C SER A 141 22.25 27.92 1.49
N TYR A 142 20.95 27.98 1.75
CA TYR A 142 20.37 27.43 2.99
C TYR A 142 20.35 25.90 2.95
N LEU A 143 19.99 25.33 1.81
CA LEU A 143 19.99 23.88 1.62
C LEU A 143 21.41 23.32 1.69
N ASP A 144 22.37 23.96 1.04
CA ASP A 144 23.78 23.56 1.07
C ASP A 144 24.35 23.53 2.49
N ARG A 145 24.04 24.56 3.29
CA ARG A 145 24.47 24.61 4.70
C ARG A 145 23.85 23.50 5.55
N LEU A 146 22.58 23.19 5.33
CA LEU A 146 21.86 22.17 6.08
C LEU A 146 22.37 20.77 5.74
N LEU A 147 22.68 20.52 4.46
CA LEU A 147 23.27 19.25 4.02
C LEU A 147 24.71 19.07 4.46
N ALA A 148 25.46 20.16 4.67
CA ALA A 148 26.83 20.09 5.19
C ALA A 148 26.90 19.79 6.71
N GLN A 149 25.76 19.87 7.42
CA GLN A 149 25.66 19.56 8.86
C GLN A 149 25.21 18.12 9.14
N CYS A 150 24.79 17.37 8.10
CA CYS A 150 24.39 15.97 8.18
C CYS A 150 25.55 15.03 7.85
#